data_09016dce587c4d0859e0786227b3c7b2
#
_entry.id   09016dce587c4d0859e0786227b3c7b2
#
_cell.length_a   1.000
_cell.length_b   1.000
_cell.length_c   1.000
_cell.angle_alpha   90.00
_cell.angle_beta   90.00
_cell.angle_gamma   90.00
#
_symmetry.space_group_name_H-M   'P 1'
#
loop_
_entity.id
_entity.type
_entity.pdbx_description
1 polymer ?
#
loop_
_entity_poly.entity_id
_entity_poly.type
_entity_poly.pdbx_seq_one_letter_code
_entity_poly.pdbx_strand_id
1 'polypeptide(L)'
;MLGIYEKRKFSDGEKVWLGRYKNLTNVLHWHFEAEIIRIVKGSAKIKIGKSLFEAEKGDCFFCSGEELHYIIGKKDSEIDIAIFDEKLCSEIIGSLSLLSPMLPPCISVKDYFSGIKKELTEKGPFYREAVNNKMENLIIDIFRKCNFEKSERKTSFQKSLITKINNEYSFITFEDAVSYSGYSASHFSKMFKSFTGMTFSEYLNVIKIENAIILLRENLTMTSISQKCGFSTIRNFNRVFKKITGYSPLSLPSDFTIDTGLRISGAEFFDPTDEASILM
;
A
#
# COMPACT_ATOMS: atom_id res chain seq x y z
N MET A 1 18.98 7.03 5.10
CA MET A 1 18.56 5.62 5.04
C MET A 1 17.35 5.61 4.14
N LEU A 2 17.40 4.89 3.04
CA LEU A 2 16.24 4.74 2.13
C LEU A 2 15.32 3.70 2.77
N GLY A 3 14.05 4.06 3.02
CA GLY A 3 13.05 3.10 3.48
C GLY A 3 12.64 2.17 2.34
N ILE A 4 12.05 1.04 2.68
CA ILE A 4 11.61 0.04 1.71
C ILE A 4 10.19 0.38 1.24
N TYR A 5 9.94 0.26 -0.06
CA TYR A 5 8.60 0.43 -0.60
C TYR A 5 7.75 -0.80 -0.27
N GLU A 6 6.64 -0.57 0.40
CA GLU A 6 5.60 -1.57 0.61
C GLU A 6 4.50 -1.40 -0.44
N LYS A 7 4.22 -2.46 -1.17
CA LYS A 7 3.10 -2.45 -2.11
C LYS A 7 1.85 -2.94 -1.40
N ARG A 8 0.88 -2.07 -1.29
CA ARG A 8 -0.43 -2.40 -0.74
C ARG A 8 -1.47 -2.64 -1.83
N LYS A 9 -2.42 -3.53 -1.57
CA LYS A 9 -3.61 -3.76 -2.38
C LYS A 9 -4.83 -3.80 -1.49
N PHE A 10 -5.86 -3.12 -1.94
CA PHE A 10 -7.19 -3.26 -1.37
C PHE A 10 -7.93 -4.42 -2.05
N SER A 11 -8.68 -5.21 -1.28
CA SER A 11 -9.49 -6.30 -1.84
C SER A 11 -10.71 -5.74 -2.58
N ASP A 12 -11.10 -6.38 -3.68
CA ASP A 12 -12.38 -6.22 -4.37
C ASP A 12 -12.86 -4.76 -4.61
N GLY A 13 -11.95 -3.84 -4.92
CA GLY A 13 -12.27 -2.43 -5.16
C GLY A 13 -12.58 -1.62 -3.89
N GLU A 14 -12.29 -2.16 -2.71
CA GLU A 14 -12.25 -1.39 -1.46
C GLU A 14 -11.15 -0.33 -1.55
N LYS A 15 -11.36 0.80 -0.91
CA LYS A 15 -10.38 1.91 -0.85
C LYS A 15 -9.89 2.18 0.57
N VAL A 16 -10.38 1.42 1.53
CA VAL A 16 -10.03 1.54 2.95
C VAL A 16 -9.83 0.15 3.50
N TRP A 17 -8.73 -0.05 4.18
CA TRP A 17 -8.45 -1.21 5.00
C TRP A 17 -8.32 -0.77 6.45
N LEU A 18 -8.84 -1.57 7.38
CA LEU A 18 -8.74 -1.32 8.82
C LEU A 18 -8.42 -2.62 9.54
N GLY A 19 -7.35 -2.61 10.32
CA GLY A 19 -6.95 -3.74 11.15
C GLY A 19 -6.45 -3.32 12.52
N ARG A 20 -6.45 -4.28 13.45
CA ARG A 20 -5.85 -4.14 14.78
C ARG A 20 -4.70 -5.10 14.91
N TYR A 21 -3.55 -4.62 15.33
CA TYR A 21 -2.39 -5.42 15.63
C TYR A 21 -2.10 -5.46 17.13
N LYS A 22 -1.66 -6.62 17.62
CA LYS A 22 -0.97 -6.75 18.90
C LYS A 22 0.54 -6.78 18.66
N ASN A 23 1.30 -6.01 19.45
CA ASN A 23 2.77 -5.93 19.39
C ASN A 23 3.31 -5.49 18.01
N LEU A 24 2.59 -4.62 17.29
CA LEU A 24 3.01 -4.19 15.96
C LEU A 24 4.40 -3.61 15.99
N THR A 25 5.29 -4.24 15.24
CA THR A 25 6.65 -3.73 14.97
C THR A 25 6.92 -3.88 13.50
N ASN A 26 7.28 -2.79 12.85
CA ASN A 26 7.67 -2.78 11.44
C ASN A 26 8.94 -1.97 11.23
N VAL A 27 9.64 -2.25 10.14
CA VAL A 27 10.85 -1.51 9.77
C VAL A 27 10.51 -0.25 9.01
N LEU A 28 11.51 0.63 8.81
CA LEU A 28 11.34 1.86 8.05
C LEU A 28 10.90 1.57 6.61
N HIS A 29 9.69 1.97 6.28
CA HIS A 29 9.05 1.73 4.98
C HIS A 29 8.23 2.95 4.53
N TRP A 30 7.66 2.85 3.35
CA TRP A 30 6.73 3.81 2.78
C TRP A 30 5.80 3.13 1.76
N HIS A 31 4.61 3.66 1.56
CA HIS A 31 3.63 3.25 0.56
C HIS A 31 2.90 4.48 0.00
N PHE A 32 2.09 4.30 -1.03
CA PHE A 32 1.39 5.42 -1.68
C PHE A 32 0.12 5.84 -0.94
N GLU A 33 -0.45 4.96 -0.18
CA GLU A 33 -1.67 5.16 0.58
C GLU A 33 -1.40 6.08 1.78
N ALA A 34 -2.44 6.76 2.25
CA ALA A 34 -2.37 7.43 3.54
C ALA A 34 -2.76 6.46 4.66
N GLU A 35 -2.26 6.73 5.87
CA GLU A 35 -2.46 5.88 7.02
C GLU A 35 -2.86 6.68 8.26
N ILE A 36 -3.81 6.16 9.04
CA ILE A 36 -4.13 6.66 10.37
C ILE A 36 -3.79 5.58 11.38
N ILE A 37 -2.93 5.92 12.34
CA ILE A 37 -2.45 5.07 13.41
C ILE A 37 -3.13 5.48 14.71
N ARG A 38 -3.67 4.54 15.50
CA ARG A 38 -4.26 4.81 16.81
C ARG A 38 -3.73 3.84 17.85
N ILE A 39 -3.18 4.34 18.95
CA ILE A 39 -2.76 3.52 20.09
C ILE A 39 -4.00 3.17 20.94
N VAL A 40 -4.39 1.91 20.94
CA VAL A 40 -5.56 1.42 21.68
C VAL A 40 -5.19 1.05 23.11
N LYS A 41 -4.00 0.42 23.27
CA LYS A 41 -3.48 -0.04 24.57
C LYS A 41 -1.97 -0.03 24.56
N GLY A 42 -1.37 0.24 25.71
CA GLY A 42 0.08 0.26 25.88
C GLY A 42 0.70 1.48 25.23
N SER A 43 1.88 1.33 24.68
CA SER A 43 2.66 2.41 24.06
C SER A 43 3.49 1.90 22.89
N ALA A 44 3.91 2.82 22.04
CA ALA A 44 4.74 2.54 20.87
C ALA A 44 5.68 3.69 20.55
N LYS A 45 6.79 3.39 19.92
CA LYS A 45 7.64 4.37 19.30
C LYS A 45 7.26 4.50 17.83
N ILE A 46 6.89 5.70 17.40
CA ILE A 46 6.40 5.96 16.05
C ILE A 46 7.29 7.00 15.39
N LYS A 47 7.81 6.69 14.22
CA LYS A 47 8.48 7.65 13.35
C LYS A 47 7.61 7.92 12.14
N ILE A 48 7.40 9.21 11.83
CA ILE A 48 6.74 9.66 10.60
C ILE A 48 7.58 10.82 10.04
N GLY A 49 8.10 10.65 8.83
CA GLY A 49 9.00 11.59 8.20
C GLY A 49 10.25 11.89 9.06
N LYS A 50 10.39 13.13 9.47
CA LYS A 50 11.49 13.56 10.36
C LYS A 50 11.14 13.47 11.85
N SER A 51 9.87 13.32 12.20
CA SER A 51 9.35 13.36 13.56
C SER A 51 9.39 11.98 14.22
N LEU A 52 9.71 11.95 15.49
CA LEU A 52 9.77 10.75 16.33
C LEU A 52 8.93 10.97 17.58
N PHE A 53 8.05 10.02 17.88
CA PHE A 53 7.10 10.10 18.98
C PHE A 53 7.22 8.88 19.88
N GLU A 54 7.13 9.10 21.20
CA GLU A 54 6.81 8.07 22.20
C GLU A 54 5.29 8.17 22.43
N ALA A 55 4.55 7.30 21.75
CA ALA A 55 3.11 7.33 21.71
C ALA A 55 2.51 6.48 22.83
N GLU A 56 1.42 6.97 23.43
CA GLU A 56 0.70 6.32 24.51
C GLU A 56 -0.76 6.05 24.13
N LYS A 57 -1.46 5.28 24.96
CA LYS A 57 -2.88 4.98 24.76
C LYS A 57 -3.70 6.24 24.54
N GLY A 58 -4.42 6.28 23.45
CA GLY A 58 -5.28 7.40 23.01
C GLY A 58 -4.66 8.25 21.93
N ASP A 59 -3.33 8.26 21.78
CA ASP A 59 -2.65 9.00 20.73
C ASP A 59 -3.03 8.49 19.36
N CYS A 60 -3.18 9.43 18.42
CA CYS A 60 -3.51 9.17 17.04
C CYS A 60 -2.56 9.95 16.12
N PHE A 61 -2.24 9.36 14.97
CA PHE A 61 -1.32 9.95 14.00
C PHE A 61 -1.89 9.81 12.59
N PHE A 62 -1.61 10.80 11.76
CA PHE A 62 -1.87 10.79 10.33
C PHE A 62 -0.54 10.72 9.59
N CYS A 63 -0.34 9.68 8.82
CA CYS A 63 0.78 9.51 7.91
C CYS A 63 0.28 9.73 6.48
N SER A 64 0.85 10.71 5.82
CA SER A 64 0.54 10.96 4.40
C SER A 64 1.17 9.90 3.53
N GLY A 65 0.59 9.63 2.37
CA GLY A 65 1.21 8.75 1.37
C GLY A 65 2.64 9.19 1.04
N GLU A 66 3.51 8.25 0.73
CA GLU A 66 4.93 8.42 0.40
C GLU A 66 5.83 8.86 1.59
N GLU A 67 5.28 9.02 2.77
CA GLU A 67 6.05 9.42 3.94
C GLU A 67 6.73 8.22 4.60
N LEU A 68 8.04 8.34 4.83
CA LEU A 68 8.82 7.31 5.51
C LEU A 68 8.36 7.16 6.96
N HIS A 69 7.96 5.96 7.35
CA HIS A 69 7.50 5.72 8.72
C HIS A 69 7.86 4.32 9.23
N TYR A 70 7.82 4.17 10.54
CA TYR A 70 7.85 2.88 11.23
C TYR A 70 7.12 2.95 12.57
N ILE A 71 6.71 1.82 13.06
CA ILE A 71 6.08 1.62 14.38
C ILE A 71 6.86 0.54 15.13
N ILE A 72 7.17 0.78 16.39
CA ILE A 72 7.74 -0.22 17.32
C ILE A 72 6.83 -0.25 18.54
N GLY A 73 5.87 -1.17 18.54
CA GLY A 73 4.97 -1.41 19.66
C GLY A 73 5.70 -2.06 20.84
N LYS A 74 5.44 -1.57 22.05
CA LYS A 74 5.92 -2.26 23.25
C LYS A 74 5.09 -3.52 23.50
N LYS A 75 5.63 -4.40 24.35
CA LYS A 75 4.95 -5.67 24.72
C LYS A 75 3.52 -5.38 25.19
N ASP A 76 2.57 -6.17 24.71
CA ASP A 76 1.13 -6.09 24.98
C ASP A 76 0.46 -4.78 24.51
N SER A 77 1.10 -4.05 23.59
CA SER A 77 0.47 -2.93 22.89
C SER A 77 -0.59 -3.44 21.91
N GLU A 78 -1.65 -2.65 21.74
CA GLU A 78 -2.66 -2.83 20.70
C GLU A 78 -2.77 -1.55 19.88
N ILE A 79 -2.68 -1.67 18.57
CA ILE A 79 -2.62 -0.56 17.63
C ILE A 79 -3.61 -0.79 16.49
N ASP A 80 -4.53 0.15 16.30
CA ASP A 80 -5.39 0.20 15.13
C ASP A 80 -4.67 0.93 13.99
N ILE A 81 -4.73 0.36 12.80
CA ILE A 81 -4.21 0.93 11.57
C ILE A 81 -5.34 1.01 10.56
N ALA A 82 -5.59 2.20 10.02
CA ALA A 82 -6.43 2.40 8.85
C ALA A 82 -5.57 2.88 7.70
N ILE A 83 -5.55 2.13 6.61
CA ILE A 83 -4.84 2.47 5.37
C ILE A 83 -5.88 2.74 4.30
N PHE A 84 -5.71 3.82 3.52
CA PHE A 84 -6.71 4.21 2.55
C PHE A 84 -6.10 4.88 1.31
N ASP A 85 -6.78 4.70 0.17
CA ASP A 85 -6.38 5.29 -1.11
C ASP A 85 -6.28 6.82 -0.96
N GLU A 86 -5.12 7.37 -1.30
CA GLU A 86 -4.87 8.83 -1.22
C GLU A 86 -5.87 9.64 -2.04
N LYS A 87 -6.51 9.05 -3.05
CA LYS A 87 -7.56 9.73 -3.82
C LYS A 87 -8.76 10.15 -2.98
N LEU A 88 -9.06 9.42 -1.90
CA LEU A 88 -10.09 9.84 -0.94
C LEU A 88 -9.73 11.15 -0.24
N CYS A 89 -8.44 11.45 -0.12
CA CYS A 89 -7.95 12.69 0.51
C CYS A 89 -7.77 13.81 -0.51
N SER A 90 -7.21 13.50 -1.68
CA SER A 90 -6.75 14.50 -2.65
C SER A 90 -7.87 15.38 -3.20
N GLU A 91 -9.09 14.87 -3.31
CA GLU A 91 -10.26 15.64 -3.72
C GLU A 91 -10.73 16.62 -2.64
N ILE A 92 -10.48 16.29 -1.36
CA ILE A 92 -10.93 17.09 -0.20
C ILE A 92 -9.88 18.13 0.18
N ILE A 93 -8.63 17.71 0.30
CA ILE A 93 -7.55 18.52 0.88
C ILE A 93 -6.56 19.05 -0.17
N GLY A 94 -6.62 18.55 -1.41
CA GLY A 94 -5.76 19.00 -2.50
C GLY A 94 -4.27 18.89 -2.14
N SER A 95 -3.57 20.02 -2.15
CA SER A 95 -2.14 20.13 -1.83
C SER A 95 -1.85 20.51 -0.38
N LEU A 96 -2.77 20.33 0.55
CA LEU A 96 -2.55 20.64 1.97
C LEU A 96 -1.77 19.52 2.67
N SER A 97 -0.89 19.90 3.60
CA SER A 97 -0.15 18.98 4.48
C SER A 97 -0.29 19.42 5.92
N LEU A 98 -0.46 18.46 6.83
CA LEU A 98 -0.48 18.76 8.26
C LEU A 98 0.91 19.21 8.73
N LEU A 99 0.94 20.21 9.60
CA LEU A 99 2.19 20.67 10.23
C LEU A 99 2.74 19.66 11.25
N SER A 100 1.87 18.83 11.81
CA SER A 100 2.22 17.73 12.72
C SER A 100 1.46 16.49 12.35
N PRO A 101 2.10 15.32 12.28
CA PRO A 101 1.40 14.05 12.10
C PRO A 101 0.58 13.62 13.32
N MET A 102 0.88 14.13 14.53
CA MET A 102 0.11 13.82 15.74
C MET A 102 -1.21 14.58 15.75
N LEU A 103 -2.31 13.84 15.88
CA LEU A 103 -3.67 14.38 15.87
C LEU A 103 -4.08 14.84 17.28
N PRO A 104 -4.82 15.96 17.40
CA PRO A 104 -5.30 16.43 18.69
C PRO A 104 -6.40 15.51 19.26
N PRO A 105 -6.51 15.37 20.60
CA PRO A 105 -7.45 14.47 21.27
C PRO A 105 -8.94 14.78 20.99
N CYS A 106 -9.23 15.98 20.50
CA CYS A 106 -10.60 16.40 20.15
C CYS A 106 -11.16 15.72 18.89
N ILE A 107 -10.35 14.91 18.19
CA ILE A 107 -10.77 14.13 17.02
C ILE A 107 -11.08 12.71 17.50
N SER A 108 -12.36 12.29 17.43
CA SER A 108 -12.77 10.96 17.87
C SER A 108 -12.47 9.89 16.81
N VAL A 109 -11.17 9.63 16.55
CA VAL A 109 -10.73 8.57 15.60
C VAL A 109 -11.37 7.22 15.96
N LYS A 110 -11.54 6.94 17.26
CA LYS A 110 -12.17 5.70 17.75
C LYS A 110 -13.58 5.49 17.18
N ASP A 111 -14.40 6.53 17.14
CA ASP A 111 -15.80 6.40 16.72
C ASP A 111 -15.90 6.19 15.21
N TYR A 112 -15.06 6.91 14.44
CA TYR A 112 -14.93 6.68 13.00
C TYR A 112 -14.47 5.24 12.71
N PHE A 113 -13.42 4.75 13.37
CA PHE A 113 -12.91 3.39 13.18
C PHE A 113 -13.95 2.33 13.56
N SER A 114 -14.72 2.55 14.61
CA SER A 114 -15.80 1.63 15.00
C SER A 114 -16.89 1.55 13.92
N GLY A 115 -17.27 2.69 13.36
CA GLY A 115 -18.23 2.75 12.26
C GLY A 115 -17.71 2.12 10.97
N ILE A 116 -16.46 2.35 10.62
CA ILE A 116 -15.81 1.74 9.45
C ILE A 116 -15.70 0.23 9.63
N LYS A 117 -15.23 -0.25 10.79
CA LYS A 117 -15.12 -1.68 11.09
C LYS A 117 -16.47 -2.39 10.96
N LYS A 118 -17.55 -1.77 11.45
CA LYS A 118 -18.90 -2.32 11.31
C LYS A 118 -19.27 -2.56 9.85
N GLU A 119 -19.12 -1.54 9.00
CA GLU A 119 -19.43 -1.64 7.56
C GLU A 119 -18.59 -2.71 6.86
N LEU A 120 -17.27 -2.74 7.13
CA LEU A 120 -16.35 -3.73 6.54
C LEU A 120 -16.65 -5.17 6.99
N THR A 121 -17.25 -5.34 8.18
CA THR A 121 -17.62 -6.66 8.72
C THR A 121 -18.96 -7.13 8.20
N GLU A 122 -19.99 -6.25 8.21
CA GLU A 122 -21.36 -6.59 7.85
C GLU A 122 -21.55 -6.66 6.33
N LYS A 123 -20.79 -5.88 5.54
CA LYS A 123 -20.82 -5.81 4.08
C LYS A 123 -22.24 -5.71 3.50
N GLY A 124 -23.08 -4.88 4.14
CA GLY A 124 -24.43 -4.60 3.65
C GLY A 124 -24.44 -3.89 2.30
N PRO A 125 -25.61 -3.65 1.71
CA PRO A 125 -25.71 -2.88 0.47
C PRO A 125 -25.01 -1.51 0.61
N PHE A 126 -24.20 -1.13 -0.40
CA PHE A 126 -23.44 0.13 -0.43
C PHE A 126 -22.41 0.31 0.71
N TYR A 127 -21.92 -0.79 1.33
CA TYR A 127 -20.96 -0.69 2.42
C TYR A 127 -19.65 0.02 2.01
N ARG A 128 -19.22 -0.11 0.74
CA ARG A 128 -17.99 0.55 0.25
C ARG A 128 -18.16 2.06 0.25
N GLU A 129 -19.29 2.54 -0.24
CA GLU A 129 -19.64 3.96 -0.23
C GLU A 129 -19.78 4.48 1.21
N ALA A 130 -20.39 3.71 2.09
CA ALA A 130 -20.50 4.05 3.50
C ALA A 130 -19.14 4.12 4.20
N VAL A 131 -18.22 3.18 3.91
CA VAL A 131 -16.83 3.19 4.39
C VAL A 131 -16.07 4.42 3.87
N ASN A 132 -16.14 4.68 2.56
CA ASN A 132 -15.49 5.83 1.94
C ASN A 132 -15.97 7.14 2.57
N ASN A 133 -17.28 7.35 2.67
CA ASN A 133 -17.86 8.55 3.28
C ASN A 133 -17.44 8.74 4.75
N LYS A 134 -17.37 7.66 5.53
CA LYS A 134 -16.88 7.74 6.92
C LYS A 134 -15.41 8.14 6.99
N MET A 135 -14.58 7.61 6.09
CA MET A 135 -13.17 7.99 6.01
C MET A 135 -13.01 9.44 5.56
N GLU A 136 -13.72 9.87 4.54
CA GLU A 136 -13.72 11.26 4.06
C GLU A 136 -14.14 12.24 5.16
N ASN A 137 -15.18 11.92 5.93
CA ASN A 137 -15.59 12.74 7.06
C ASN A 137 -14.52 12.83 8.15
N LEU A 138 -13.82 11.73 8.45
CA LEU A 138 -12.68 11.74 9.37
C LEU A 138 -11.57 12.67 8.86
N ILE A 139 -11.25 12.60 7.58
CA ILE A 139 -10.23 13.46 6.95
C ILE A 139 -10.65 14.94 7.04
N ILE A 140 -11.89 15.25 6.75
CA ILE A 140 -12.43 16.61 6.89
C ILE A 140 -12.30 17.10 8.34
N ASP A 141 -12.65 16.27 9.30
CA ASP A 141 -12.53 16.62 10.72
C ASP A 141 -11.06 16.86 11.14
N ILE A 142 -10.13 16.06 10.63
CA ILE A 142 -8.70 16.24 10.86
C ILE A 142 -8.27 17.63 10.34
N PHE A 143 -8.55 17.95 9.08
CA PHE A 143 -8.10 19.21 8.48
C PHE A 143 -8.85 20.44 8.99
N ARG A 144 -10.03 20.29 9.58
CA ARG A 144 -10.73 21.37 10.29
C ARG A 144 -10.15 21.69 11.66
N LYS A 145 -9.52 20.71 12.31
CA LYS A 145 -9.08 20.81 13.72
C LYS A 145 -7.55 20.88 13.86
N CYS A 146 -6.81 20.59 12.79
CA CYS A 146 -5.36 20.62 12.77
C CYS A 146 -4.84 21.83 11.99
N ASN A 147 -3.62 22.25 12.32
CA ASN A 147 -2.89 23.23 11.52
C ASN A 147 -2.30 22.56 10.28
N PHE A 148 -2.38 23.24 9.16
CA PHE A 148 -1.86 22.75 7.88
C PHE A 148 -1.19 23.89 7.09
N GLU A 149 -0.40 23.51 6.11
CA GLU A 149 0.22 24.42 5.16
C GLU A 149 -0.04 23.95 3.72
N LYS A 150 0.12 24.87 2.75
CA LYS A 150 0.16 24.47 1.35
C LYS A 150 1.49 23.75 1.11
N SER A 151 1.40 22.49 0.75
CA SER A 151 2.54 21.71 0.29
C SER A 151 2.56 21.75 -1.23
N GLU A 152 3.65 22.23 -1.81
CA GLU A 152 3.95 21.93 -3.22
C GLU A 152 4.37 20.45 -3.31
N ARG A 153 3.44 19.53 -3.06
CA ARG A 153 3.66 18.13 -3.31
C ARG A 153 3.82 17.94 -4.80
N LYS A 154 5.03 18.11 -5.28
CA LYS A 154 5.43 17.48 -6.55
C LYS A 154 5.29 15.99 -6.30
N THR A 155 4.45 15.31 -7.09
CA THR A 155 4.42 13.86 -7.12
C THR A 155 5.87 13.38 -7.14
N SER A 156 6.27 12.55 -6.18
CA SER A 156 7.65 12.11 -6.13
C SER A 156 8.00 11.41 -7.45
N PHE A 157 9.24 11.52 -7.87
CA PHE A 157 9.71 10.82 -9.07
C PHE A 157 9.41 9.32 -8.96
N GLN A 158 9.58 8.74 -7.78
CA GLN A 158 9.29 7.32 -7.51
C GLN A 158 7.81 7.00 -7.79
N LYS A 159 6.90 7.82 -7.29
CA LYS A 159 5.46 7.65 -7.55
C LYS A 159 5.13 7.76 -9.04
N SER A 160 5.65 8.78 -9.71
CA SER A 160 5.41 8.96 -11.14
C SER A 160 5.95 7.80 -11.97
N LEU A 161 7.12 7.27 -11.62
CA LEU A 161 7.72 6.10 -12.26
C LEU A 161 6.88 4.83 -12.03
N ILE A 162 6.51 4.54 -10.80
CA ILE A 162 5.67 3.38 -10.46
C ILE A 162 4.30 3.48 -11.13
N THR A 163 3.68 4.66 -11.10
CA THR A 163 2.40 4.90 -11.78
C THR A 163 2.52 4.65 -13.29
N LYS A 164 3.59 5.14 -13.93
CA LYS A 164 3.86 4.88 -15.34
C LYS A 164 4.01 3.37 -15.61
N ILE A 165 4.82 2.67 -14.82
CA ILE A 165 5.01 1.21 -14.97
C ILE A 165 3.68 0.47 -14.81
N ASN A 166 2.88 0.82 -13.80
CA ASN A 166 1.58 0.19 -13.56
C ASN A 166 0.56 0.44 -14.68
N ASN A 167 0.58 1.62 -15.28
CA ASN A 167 -0.33 1.95 -16.39
C ASN A 167 0.11 1.33 -17.72
N GLU A 168 1.41 1.17 -17.93
CA GLU A 168 2.00 0.72 -19.19
C GLU A 168 2.59 -0.69 -19.10
N TYR A 169 2.24 -1.47 -18.07
CA TYR A 169 2.86 -2.75 -17.73
C TYR A 169 2.92 -3.77 -18.88
N SER A 170 1.96 -3.71 -19.80
CA SER A 170 1.88 -4.68 -20.90
C SER A 170 2.91 -4.43 -22.02
N PHE A 171 3.45 -3.22 -22.12
CA PHE A 171 4.37 -2.85 -23.22
C PHE A 171 5.61 -2.07 -22.79
N ILE A 172 5.66 -1.51 -21.57
CA ILE A 172 6.84 -0.76 -21.10
C ILE A 172 8.08 -1.66 -21.05
N THR A 173 9.19 -1.14 -21.57
CA THR A 173 10.49 -1.80 -21.53
C THR A 173 11.38 -1.23 -20.43
N PHE A 174 12.50 -1.90 -20.17
CA PHE A 174 13.52 -1.37 -19.27
C PHE A 174 14.10 -0.06 -19.79
N GLU A 175 14.33 0.00 -21.09
CA GLU A 175 14.86 1.17 -21.81
C GLU A 175 13.92 2.37 -21.70
N ASP A 176 12.60 2.16 -21.80
CA ASP A 176 11.59 3.21 -21.61
C ASP A 176 11.63 3.77 -20.19
N ALA A 177 11.73 2.90 -19.19
CA ALA A 177 11.80 3.30 -17.78
C ALA A 177 13.13 4.05 -17.48
N VAL A 178 14.24 3.61 -18.04
CA VAL A 178 15.53 4.30 -17.94
C VAL A 178 15.44 5.68 -18.59
N SER A 179 14.91 5.77 -19.79
CA SER A 179 14.72 7.03 -20.51
C SER A 179 13.83 7.99 -19.74
N TYR A 180 12.70 7.49 -19.21
CA TYR A 180 11.80 8.30 -18.39
C TYR A 180 12.47 8.83 -17.11
N SER A 181 13.39 8.05 -16.55
CA SER A 181 14.10 8.43 -15.31
C SER A 181 15.15 9.51 -15.52
N GLY A 182 15.67 9.67 -16.71
CA GLY A 182 16.82 10.53 -17.01
C GLY A 182 18.14 10.03 -16.42
N TYR A 183 18.20 8.79 -15.88
CA TYR A 183 19.40 8.19 -15.32
C TYR A 183 20.11 7.26 -16.32
N SER A 184 21.36 6.94 -16.03
CA SER A 184 22.01 5.81 -16.72
C SER A 184 21.38 4.49 -16.29
N ALA A 185 21.42 3.47 -17.17
CA ALA A 185 20.86 2.14 -16.89
C ALA A 185 21.38 1.53 -15.56
N SER A 186 22.68 1.71 -15.28
CA SER A 186 23.30 1.22 -14.03
C SER A 186 22.76 1.96 -12.79
N HIS A 187 22.63 3.29 -12.88
CA HIS A 187 22.07 4.08 -11.77
C HIS A 187 20.60 3.78 -11.55
N PHE A 188 19.81 3.71 -12.64
CA PHE A 188 18.41 3.32 -12.59
C PHE A 188 18.22 1.96 -11.90
N SER A 189 18.98 0.93 -12.30
CA SER A 189 18.88 -0.42 -11.72
C SER A 189 19.14 -0.42 -10.21
N LYS A 190 20.19 0.29 -9.77
CA LYS A 190 20.50 0.40 -8.34
C LYS A 190 19.43 1.17 -7.56
N MET A 191 19.02 2.31 -8.09
CA MET A 191 17.98 3.16 -7.51
C MET A 191 16.65 2.38 -7.43
N PHE A 192 16.22 1.76 -8.53
CA PHE A 192 14.96 1.02 -8.59
C PHE A 192 14.94 -0.13 -7.57
N LYS A 193 16.01 -0.93 -7.53
CA LYS A 193 16.13 -2.02 -6.54
C LYS A 193 16.19 -1.51 -5.11
N SER A 194 16.81 -0.35 -4.89
CA SER A 194 16.93 0.26 -3.55
C SER A 194 15.57 0.68 -2.97
N PHE A 195 14.65 1.19 -3.78
CA PHE A 195 13.36 1.65 -3.27
C PHE A 195 12.23 0.62 -3.41
N THR A 196 12.30 -0.33 -4.37
CA THR A 196 11.28 -1.38 -4.53
C THR A 196 11.64 -2.71 -3.89
N GLY A 197 12.91 -2.91 -3.54
CA GLY A 197 13.45 -4.22 -3.14
C GLY A 197 13.67 -5.18 -4.32
N MET A 198 13.20 -4.86 -5.52
CA MET A 198 13.18 -5.73 -6.70
C MET A 198 13.94 -5.13 -7.88
N THR A 199 14.42 -5.97 -8.79
CA THR A 199 14.82 -5.49 -10.11
C THR A 199 13.57 -5.04 -10.90
N PHE A 200 13.77 -4.17 -11.89
CA PHE A 200 12.67 -3.72 -12.77
C PHE A 200 11.92 -4.90 -13.42
N SER A 201 12.66 -5.91 -13.91
CA SER A 201 12.04 -7.08 -14.54
C SER A 201 11.24 -7.94 -13.56
N GLU A 202 11.69 -8.09 -12.32
CA GLU A 202 10.94 -8.79 -11.27
C GLU A 202 9.66 -8.03 -10.95
N TYR A 203 9.75 -6.73 -10.71
CA TYR A 203 8.61 -5.88 -10.42
C TYR A 203 7.58 -5.92 -11.56
N LEU A 204 8.03 -5.73 -12.81
CA LEU A 204 7.16 -5.75 -13.99
C LEU A 204 6.46 -7.11 -14.16
N ASN A 205 7.17 -8.22 -13.93
CA ASN A 205 6.56 -9.55 -13.97
C ASN A 205 5.46 -9.72 -12.92
N VAL A 206 5.66 -9.20 -11.72
CA VAL A 206 4.62 -9.20 -10.68
C VAL A 206 3.37 -8.47 -11.15
N ILE A 207 3.51 -7.24 -11.66
CA ILE A 207 2.38 -6.46 -12.17
C ILE A 207 1.64 -7.21 -13.29
N LYS A 208 2.39 -7.80 -14.22
CA LYS A 208 1.82 -8.60 -15.31
C LYS A 208 1.00 -9.79 -14.80
N ILE A 209 1.49 -10.50 -13.79
CA ILE A 209 0.79 -11.67 -13.22
C ILE A 209 -0.41 -11.24 -12.39
N GLU A 210 -0.33 -10.14 -11.65
CA GLU A 210 -1.47 -9.57 -10.94
C GLU A 210 -2.64 -9.27 -11.88
N ASN A 211 -2.34 -8.61 -13.00
CA ASN A 211 -3.37 -8.33 -14.01
C ASN A 211 -3.86 -9.61 -14.69
N ALA A 212 -2.99 -10.60 -14.91
CA ALA A 212 -3.39 -11.89 -15.45
C ALA A 212 -4.38 -12.62 -14.52
N ILE A 213 -4.18 -12.58 -13.20
CA ILE A 213 -5.10 -13.20 -12.22
C ILE A 213 -6.50 -12.55 -12.29
N ILE A 214 -6.56 -11.24 -12.48
CA ILE A 214 -7.85 -10.54 -12.68
C ILE A 214 -8.50 -11.03 -13.97
N LEU A 215 -7.75 -11.10 -15.07
CA LEU A 215 -8.26 -11.54 -16.38
C LEU A 215 -8.64 -13.02 -16.42
N LEU A 216 -8.09 -13.88 -15.53
CA LEU A 216 -8.50 -15.29 -15.42
C LEU A 216 -9.96 -15.46 -14.96
N ARG A 217 -10.53 -14.45 -14.32
CA ARG A 217 -11.95 -14.43 -13.91
C ARG A 217 -12.88 -14.02 -15.05
N GLU A 218 -12.32 -13.61 -16.18
CA GLU A 218 -13.06 -13.30 -17.41
C GLU A 218 -13.04 -14.50 -18.36
N ASN A 219 -14.03 -14.60 -19.24
CA ASN A 219 -14.11 -15.68 -20.25
C ASN A 219 -13.09 -15.46 -21.39
N LEU A 220 -11.80 -15.41 -21.07
CA LEU A 220 -10.70 -15.21 -22.02
C LEU A 220 -9.84 -16.46 -22.17
N THR A 221 -9.30 -16.68 -23.38
CA THR A 221 -8.32 -17.75 -23.61
C THR A 221 -6.97 -17.42 -22.95
N MET A 222 -6.22 -18.44 -22.55
CA MET A 222 -4.87 -18.27 -22.00
C MET A 222 -3.93 -17.49 -22.92
N THR A 223 -4.08 -17.70 -24.24
CA THR A 223 -3.31 -16.94 -25.23
C THR A 223 -3.67 -15.47 -25.20
N SER A 224 -4.95 -15.13 -25.13
CA SER A 224 -5.42 -13.74 -25.04
C SER A 224 -4.93 -13.08 -23.75
N ILE A 225 -5.04 -13.76 -22.60
CA ILE A 225 -4.55 -13.26 -21.31
C ILE A 225 -3.05 -12.99 -21.37
N SER A 226 -2.28 -13.97 -21.87
CA SER A 226 -0.82 -13.85 -22.02
C SER A 226 -0.43 -12.61 -22.86
N GLN A 227 -1.11 -12.40 -23.99
CA GLN A 227 -0.87 -11.25 -24.87
C GLN A 227 -1.26 -9.91 -24.22
N LYS A 228 -2.45 -9.83 -23.62
CA LYS A 228 -2.92 -8.63 -22.91
C LYS A 228 -1.99 -8.23 -21.77
N CYS A 229 -1.35 -9.20 -21.11
CA CYS A 229 -0.35 -8.96 -20.08
C CYS A 229 1.07 -8.70 -20.62
N GLY A 230 1.23 -8.60 -21.94
CA GLY A 230 2.50 -8.26 -22.58
C GLY A 230 3.57 -9.34 -22.47
N PHE A 231 3.18 -10.63 -22.52
CA PHE A 231 4.12 -11.72 -22.66
C PHE A 231 4.28 -12.10 -24.14
N SER A 232 5.50 -12.23 -24.59
CA SER A 232 5.83 -12.58 -25.98
C SER A 232 5.43 -14.02 -26.35
N THR A 233 5.37 -14.92 -25.34
CA THR A 233 5.00 -16.33 -25.54
C THR A 233 4.22 -16.84 -24.34
N ILE A 234 3.25 -17.74 -24.61
CA ILE A 234 2.49 -18.44 -23.57
C ILE A 234 3.37 -19.31 -22.67
N ARG A 235 4.48 -19.84 -23.23
CA ARG A 235 5.46 -20.61 -22.45
C ARG A 235 6.13 -19.75 -21.39
N ASN A 236 6.53 -18.53 -21.74
CA ASN A 236 7.13 -17.58 -20.77
C ASN A 236 6.08 -17.14 -19.74
N PHE A 237 4.86 -16.84 -20.18
CA PHE A 237 3.74 -16.53 -19.29
C PHE A 237 3.55 -17.63 -18.23
N ASN A 238 3.36 -18.87 -18.64
CA ASN A 238 3.14 -20.00 -17.72
C ASN A 238 4.31 -20.18 -16.74
N ARG A 239 5.55 -20.05 -17.23
CA ARG A 239 6.75 -20.15 -16.39
C ARG A 239 6.80 -19.05 -15.33
N VAL A 240 6.53 -17.79 -15.72
CA VAL A 240 6.54 -16.66 -14.81
C VAL A 240 5.35 -16.74 -13.84
N PHE A 241 4.17 -17.09 -14.33
CA PHE A 241 2.97 -17.28 -13.52
C PHE A 241 3.21 -18.31 -12.41
N LYS A 242 3.73 -19.50 -12.77
CA LYS A 242 4.04 -20.54 -11.79
C LYS A 242 5.15 -20.13 -10.82
N LYS A 243 6.16 -19.40 -11.30
CA LYS A 243 7.23 -18.88 -10.44
C LYS A 243 6.69 -17.93 -9.38
N ILE A 244 5.73 -17.09 -9.73
CA ILE A 244 5.19 -16.04 -8.85
C ILE A 244 4.08 -16.56 -7.92
N THR A 245 3.15 -17.37 -8.46
CA THR A 245 1.98 -17.84 -7.70
C THR A 245 2.15 -19.22 -7.06
N GLY A 246 3.15 -20.00 -7.51
CA GLY A 246 3.29 -21.42 -7.15
C GLY A 246 2.38 -22.36 -7.97
N TYR A 247 1.38 -21.83 -8.68
CA TYR A 247 0.37 -22.59 -9.44
C TYR A 247 0.51 -22.39 -10.95
N SER A 248 -0.04 -23.29 -11.73
CA SER A 248 -0.30 -23.00 -13.14
C SER A 248 -1.55 -22.10 -13.27
N PRO A 249 -1.70 -21.32 -14.36
CA PRO A 249 -2.90 -20.49 -14.54
C PRO A 249 -4.23 -21.25 -14.43
N LEU A 250 -4.24 -22.51 -14.91
CA LEU A 250 -5.44 -23.38 -14.89
C LEU A 250 -5.71 -24.03 -13.52
N SER A 251 -4.72 -24.07 -12.64
CA SER A 251 -4.82 -24.70 -11.31
C SER A 251 -4.83 -23.66 -10.18
N LEU A 252 -4.99 -22.38 -10.51
CA LEU A 252 -5.05 -21.33 -9.50
C LEU A 252 -6.35 -21.50 -8.68
N PRO A 253 -6.29 -21.57 -7.34
CA PRO A 253 -7.47 -21.60 -6.49
C PRO A 253 -8.35 -20.36 -6.71
N SER A 254 -9.67 -20.53 -6.66
CA SER A 254 -10.65 -19.45 -6.88
C SER A 254 -10.57 -18.34 -5.81
N ASP A 255 -10.15 -18.72 -4.61
CA ASP A 255 -9.94 -17.85 -3.44
C ASP A 255 -8.51 -17.32 -3.35
N PHE A 256 -7.66 -17.59 -4.35
CA PHE A 256 -6.29 -17.11 -4.36
C PHE A 256 -6.25 -15.58 -4.37
N THR A 257 -5.64 -15.01 -3.35
CA THR A 257 -5.32 -13.59 -3.27
C THR A 257 -3.81 -13.38 -3.35
N ILE A 258 -3.41 -12.29 -3.98
CA ILE A 258 -1.99 -11.99 -4.17
C ILE A 258 -1.33 -11.57 -2.85
N ASP A 259 -2.12 -11.11 -1.87
CA ASP A 259 -1.64 -10.53 -0.62
C ASP A 259 -0.93 -11.53 0.31
N THR A 260 -1.11 -12.83 0.11
CA THR A 260 -0.60 -13.83 1.06
C THR A 260 0.38 -14.84 0.48
N GLY A 261 0.70 -14.78 -0.83
CA GLY A 261 1.35 -15.93 -1.46
C GLY A 261 2.46 -15.66 -2.46
N LEU A 262 2.82 -14.41 -2.73
CA LEU A 262 3.86 -14.13 -3.72
C LEU A 262 5.27 -14.33 -3.14
N ARG A 263 5.70 -15.59 -3.10
CA ARG A 263 7.11 -15.93 -2.89
C ARG A 263 7.84 -15.91 -4.22
N ILE A 264 8.47 -14.81 -4.53
CA ILE A 264 9.51 -14.81 -5.56
C ILE A 264 10.77 -15.35 -4.89
N SER A 265 11.33 -16.44 -5.42
CA SER A 265 12.56 -17.02 -4.88
C SER A 265 13.66 -15.94 -4.83
N GLY A 266 13.96 -15.46 -3.61
CA GLY A 266 15.00 -14.47 -3.34
C GLY A 266 14.57 -13.00 -3.26
N ALA A 267 13.28 -12.67 -3.53
CA ALA A 267 12.70 -11.39 -3.17
C ALA A 267 11.35 -11.69 -2.51
N GLU A 268 11.31 -11.64 -1.21
CA GLU A 268 10.05 -11.62 -0.46
C GLU A 268 9.35 -10.31 -0.82
N PHE A 269 8.04 -10.34 -1.06
CA PHE A 269 7.22 -9.15 -0.92
C PHE A 269 7.49 -8.68 0.50
N PHE A 270 8.11 -7.54 0.60
CA PHE A 270 8.50 -7.03 1.88
C PHE A 270 7.23 -6.62 2.61
N ASP A 271 6.79 -7.45 3.53
CA ASP A 271 5.94 -7.04 4.62
C ASP A 271 6.88 -6.39 5.65
N PRO A 272 6.75 -5.07 5.91
CA PRO A 272 7.58 -4.41 6.90
C PRO A 272 7.31 -4.89 8.33
N THR A 273 6.27 -5.70 8.51
CA THR A 273 5.76 -6.14 9.81
C THR A 273 6.59 -7.32 10.34
N ASP A 274 7.04 -7.22 11.58
CA ASP A 274 7.76 -8.30 12.27
C ASP A 274 6.82 -9.49 12.53
N GLU A 275 7.36 -10.73 12.47
CA GLU A 275 6.62 -11.96 12.72
C GLU A 275 5.98 -12.02 14.13
N ALA A 276 6.50 -11.25 15.09
CA ALA A 276 5.93 -11.12 16.43
C ALA A 276 4.65 -10.26 16.49
N SER A 277 4.33 -9.55 15.41
CA SER A 277 3.12 -8.74 15.27
C SER A 277 1.93 -9.64 14.93
N ILE A 278 0.84 -9.52 15.67
CA ILE A 278 -0.35 -10.36 15.51
C ILE A 278 -1.51 -9.49 15.06
N LEU A 279 -2.02 -9.72 13.84
CA LEU A 279 -3.28 -9.15 13.35
C LEU A 279 -4.43 -9.82 14.08
N MET A 280 -5.35 -9.01 14.70
CA MET A 280 -6.43 -9.45 15.56
C MET A 280 -7.80 -9.37 14.85
#